data_a7f64153ddf34f76684c4b72d2d0cd92
#
_entry.id   a7f64153ddf34f76684c4b72d2d0cd92
#
_cell.length_a   1.000
_cell.length_b   1.000
_cell.length_c   1.000
_cell.angle_alpha   90.00
_cell.angle_beta   90.00
_cell.angle_gamma   90.00
#
_symmetry.space_group_name_H-M   'P 1'
#
loop_
_entity.id
_entity.type
_entity.pdbx_description
1 polymer ?
#
loop_
_entity_poly.entity_id
_entity_poly.type
_entity_poly.pdbx_seq_one_letter_code
_entity_poly.pdbx_strand_id
1 'polypeptide(L)'
;MRSRILYCLRVAGLVAAWITAGSAFAAAPEPVDPWPDLVRDVFNGRPLADGTGVIAMDMPARAEDAAIVPVTLRLSLPAGDARTVKAVTLVIDQNPAPVAAKFELGPGVTMISTRVRVDSYTNVHAVAELSDGTLHVAKTFIKASGGCSAPAAKNADEAKVTLGQMRLRQFAKPEQASATGPREAQIMVRHPNNSGLQMDQITRLYTPAFFVRDLGLWQGDQLVLKMDGGISISEDPNIRFTYAGNGAKTLRAEAVDTDGHRFTGEWPVEPSGM
;
A
#
# COMPACT_ATOMS: atom_id res chain seq x y z
N MET A 1 74.27 -68.01 37.60
CA MET A 1 74.57 -67.21 36.41
C MET A 1 73.27 -66.91 35.70
N ARG A 2 72.95 -65.59 35.46
CA ARG A 2 71.96 -64.99 34.59
C ARG A 2 70.51 -65.13 35.03
N SER A 3 70.10 -64.09 35.79
CA SER A 3 68.76 -63.62 36.05
C SER A 3 68.09 -63.12 34.77
N ARG A 4 66.79 -63.41 34.57
CA ARG A 4 65.92 -62.74 33.61
C ARG A 4 64.71 -62.17 34.36
N ILE A 5 64.70 -60.86 34.45
CA ILE A 5 63.62 -60.09 35.03
C ILE A 5 62.50 -59.95 33.95
N LEU A 6 61.28 -60.42 34.26
CA LEU A 6 60.08 -60.16 33.45
C LEU A 6 59.49 -58.84 33.92
N TYR A 7 59.44 -57.88 33.00
CA TYR A 7 58.63 -56.65 33.14
C TYR A 7 57.21 -56.88 32.63
N CYS A 8 56.26 -56.80 33.58
CA CYS A 8 54.85 -56.74 33.21
C CYS A 8 54.47 -55.28 32.87
N LEU A 9 54.23 -54.91 31.60
CA LEU A 9 53.59 -53.65 31.21
C LEU A 9 52.12 -53.75 31.49
N ARG A 10 51.63 -52.90 32.40
CA ARG A 10 50.20 -52.58 32.53
C ARG A 10 49.83 -51.48 31.54
N VAL A 11 49.08 -51.79 30.50
CA VAL A 11 48.49 -50.81 29.59
C VAL A 11 47.23 -50.29 30.26
N ALA A 12 47.24 -49.04 30.75
CA ALA A 12 46.05 -48.33 31.20
C ALA A 12 45.37 -47.72 30.00
N GLY A 13 44.19 -48.25 29.59
CA GLY A 13 43.35 -47.68 28.54
C GLY A 13 42.64 -46.42 29.03
N LEU A 14 43.00 -45.27 28.48
CA LEU A 14 42.27 -44.01 28.64
C LEU A 14 41.08 -44.03 27.65
N VAL A 15 39.87 -44.24 28.17
CA VAL A 15 38.62 -44.03 27.41
C VAL A 15 38.31 -42.52 27.41
N ALA A 16 38.61 -41.82 26.33
CA ALA A 16 38.21 -40.43 26.10
C ALA A 16 36.70 -40.39 25.77
N ALA A 17 35.89 -39.98 26.73
CA ALA A 17 34.48 -39.70 26.52
C ALA A 17 34.34 -38.38 25.72
N TRP A 18 33.98 -38.46 24.46
CA TRP A 18 33.60 -37.29 23.64
C TRP A 18 32.21 -36.84 24.09
N ILE A 19 32.15 -35.75 24.87
CA ILE A 19 30.90 -35.06 25.16
C ILE A 19 30.55 -34.24 23.89
N THR A 20 29.63 -34.74 23.06
CA THR A 20 29.03 -33.97 21.98
C THR A 20 28.10 -32.93 22.61
N ALA A 21 28.59 -31.72 22.83
CA ALA A 21 27.74 -30.58 23.13
C ALA A 21 26.88 -30.27 21.91
N GLY A 22 25.68 -30.82 21.88
CA GLY A 22 24.68 -30.47 20.89
C GLY A 22 24.33 -28.99 21.07
N SER A 23 24.80 -28.12 20.16
CA SER A 23 24.34 -26.75 20.07
C SER A 23 22.86 -26.76 19.79
N ALA A 24 22.04 -26.54 20.82
CA ALA A 24 20.64 -26.26 20.61
C ALA A 24 20.56 -24.91 19.86
N PHE A 25 20.36 -24.95 18.54
CA PHE A 25 19.94 -23.78 17.80
C PHE A 25 18.60 -23.39 18.40
N ALA A 26 18.56 -22.32 19.22
CA ALA A 26 17.33 -21.66 19.59
C ALA A 26 16.65 -21.25 18.27
N ALA A 27 15.45 -21.74 18.02
CA ALA A 27 14.64 -21.28 16.90
C ALA A 27 14.52 -19.75 17.02
N ALA A 28 14.81 -19.03 15.93
CA ALA A 28 14.58 -17.60 15.91
C ALA A 28 13.12 -17.34 16.32
N PRO A 29 12.85 -16.34 17.17
CA PRO A 29 11.49 -16.03 17.57
C PRO A 29 10.65 -15.80 16.29
N GLU A 30 9.48 -16.41 16.22
CA GLU A 30 8.53 -16.17 15.15
C GLU A 30 8.28 -14.66 15.03
N PRO A 31 8.27 -14.08 13.81
CA PRO A 31 7.98 -12.67 13.64
C PRO A 31 6.61 -12.36 14.26
N VAL A 32 6.59 -11.39 15.17
CA VAL A 32 5.35 -10.95 15.81
C VAL A 32 4.43 -10.37 14.73
N ASP A 33 3.21 -10.86 14.64
CA ASP A 33 2.19 -10.29 13.75
C ASP A 33 1.80 -8.88 14.25
N PRO A 34 2.08 -7.79 13.51
CA PRO A 34 1.77 -6.44 13.95
C PRO A 34 0.27 -6.10 13.84
N TRP A 35 -0.52 -6.91 13.15
CA TRP A 35 -1.90 -6.60 12.82
C TRP A 35 -2.80 -6.32 14.05
N PRO A 36 -2.74 -7.05 15.17
CA PRO A 36 -3.53 -6.73 16.36
C PRO A 36 -3.25 -5.33 16.90
N ASP A 37 -1.99 -4.88 16.90
CA ASP A 37 -1.63 -3.54 17.33
C ASP A 37 -2.09 -2.49 16.33
N LEU A 38 -1.97 -2.74 15.03
CA LEU A 38 -2.47 -1.87 13.98
C LEU A 38 -4.00 -1.71 14.05
N VAL A 39 -4.74 -2.77 14.35
CA VAL A 39 -6.21 -2.67 14.56
C VAL A 39 -6.53 -1.75 15.71
N ARG A 40 -5.80 -1.86 16.81
CA ARG A 40 -6.01 -0.98 17.97
C ARG A 40 -5.69 0.48 17.62
N ASP A 41 -4.57 0.73 16.96
CA ASP A 41 -4.03 2.08 16.76
C ASP A 41 -4.72 2.81 15.59
N VAL A 42 -5.04 2.09 14.49
CA VAL A 42 -5.66 2.68 13.29
C VAL A 42 -7.19 2.70 13.38
N PHE A 43 -7.79 1.66 13.96
CA PHE A 43 -9.24 1.50 13.99
C PHE A 43 -9.83 1.59 15.40
N ASN A 44 -9.06 2.07 16.40
CA ASN A 44 -9.50 2.20 17.81
C ASN A 44 -10.00 0.88 18.40
N GLY A 45 -9.44 -0.25 17.99
CA GLY A 45 -9.86 -1.58 18.44
C GLY A 45 -11.28 -1.98 18.02
N ARG A 46 -11.88 -1.28 17.04
CA ARG A 46 -13.21 -1.67 16.52
C ARG A 46 -13.14 -3.05 15.88
N PRO A 47 -14.19 -3.88 16.04
CA PRO A 47 -14.23 -5.21 15.44
C PRO A 47 -14.21 -5.12 13.91
N LEU A 48 -13.48 -6.04 13.29
CA LEU A 48 -13.36 -6.19 11.85
C LEU A 48 -14.08 -7.48 11.44
N ALA A 49 -15.08 -7.34 10.58
CA ALA A 49 -15.77 -8.47 9.95
C ALA A 49 -15.00 -8.95 8.71
N ASP A 50 -15.24 -10.17 8.28
CA ASP A 50 -14.75 -10.69 7.01
C ASP A 50 -15.25 -9.81 5.86
N GLY A 51 -14.35 -9.45 4.94
CA GLY A 51 -14.63 -8.58 3.79
C GLY A 51 -15.27 -9.29 2.60
N THR A 52 -15.48 -10.60 2.67
CA THR A 52 -16.08 -11.39 1.58
C THR A 52 -17.43 -10.80 1.15
N GLY A 53 -17.56 -10.49 -0.14
CA GLY A 53 -18.75 -9.85 -0.69
C GLY A 53 -18.86 -8.33 -0.46
N VAL A 54 -17.92 -7.72 0.29
CA VAL A 54 -17.88 -6.27 0.55
C VAL A 54 -16.65 -5.64 -0.07
N ILE A 55 -15.48 -6.20 0.16
CA ILE A 55 -14.21 -5.71 -0.38
C ILE A 55 -13.34 -6.88 -0.83
N ALA A 56 -12.80 -6.76 -2.02
CA ALA A 56 -11.77 -7.65 -2.55
C ALA A 56 -10.54 -6.84 -2.94
N MET A 57 -9.36 -7.44 -2.77
CA MET A 57 -8.08 -6.84 -3.12
C MET A 57 -7.33 -7.72 -4.10
N ASP A 58 -6.89 -7.11 -5.19
CA ASP A 58 -6.07 -7.75 -6.22
C ASP A 58 -4.67 -7.12 -6.19
N MET A 59 -3.67 -7.95 -5.91
CA MET A 59 -2.25 -7.61 -5.85
C MET A 59 -1.42 -8.80 -6.32
N PRO A 60 -0.22 -8.58 -6.90
CA PRO A 60 0.67 -9.69 -7.23
C PRO A 60 1.18 -10.38 -5.95
N ALA A 61 1.28 -11.70 -5.96
CA ALA A 61 1.85 -12.47 -4.84
C ALA A 61 3.36 -12.17 -4.64
N ARG A 62 4.04 -11.67 -5.70
CA ARG A 62 5.44 -11.21 -5.68
C ARG A 62 5.53 -9.92 -6.52
N ALA A 63 6.13 -8.89 -5.94
CA ALA A 63 6.41 -7.66 -6.68
C ALA A 63 7.54 -7.87 -7.70
N GLU A 64 7.38 -7.33 -8.90
CA GLU A 64 8.46 -7.15 -9.87
C GLU A 64 9.34 -5.97 -9.44
N ASP A 65 8.69 -4.89 -8.99
CA ASP A 65 9.33 -3.72 -8.40
C ASP A 65 8.59 -3.35 -7.11
N ALA A 66 9.29 -3.41 -5.98
CA ALA A 66 8.72 -3.14 -4.68
C ALA A 66 8.35 -1.65 -4.46
N ALA A 67 8.85 -0.74 -5.28
CA ALA A 67 8.52 0.69 -5.22
C ALA A 67 7.23 1.06 -5.97
N ILE A 68 6.73 0.20 -6.85
CA ILE A 68 5.57 0.48 -7.72
C ILE A 68 4.59 -0.70 -7.80
N VAL A 69 4.30 -1.32 -6.67
CA VAL A 69 3.39 -2.47 -6.58
C VAL A 69 1.95 -2.05 -6.90
N PRO A 70 1.31 -2.62 -7.94
CA PRO A 70 -0.08 -2.32 -8.23
C PRO A 70 -1.01 -2.95 -7.18
N VAL A 71 -2.02 -2.21 -6.78
CA VAL A 71 -3.10 -2.68 -5.92
C VAL A 71 -4.43 -2.21 -6.49
N THR A 72 -5.40 -3.13 -6.61
CA THR A 72 -6.76 -2.84 -7.03
C THR A 72 -7.73 -3.31 -5.96
N LEU A 73 -8.55 -2.39 -5.48
CA LEU A 73 -9.62 -2.64 -4.51
C LEU A 73 -10.94 -2.64 -5.27
N ARG A 74 -11.74 -3.70 -5.06
CA ARG A 74 -13.09 -3.82 -5.61
C ARG A 74 -14.07 -3.84 -4.48
N LEU A 75 -15.08 -3.00 -4.58
CA LEU A 75 -16.10 -2.79 -3.57
C LEU A 75 -17.45 -3.25 -4.13
N SER A 76 -18.15 -4.03 -3.37
CA SER A 76 -19.49 -4.49 -3.71
C SER A 76 -20.31 -4.62 -2.42
N LEU A 77 -21.61 -4.60 -2.57
CA LEU A 77 -22.53 -4.94 -1.47
C LEU A 77 -23.59 -5.88 -2.05
N PRO A 78 -24.14 -6.78 -1.24
CA PRO A 78 -25.22 -7.64 -1.66
C PRO A 78 -26.38 -6.85 -2.25
N ALA A 79 -27.07 -7.43 -3.21
CA ALA A 79 -28.25 -6.80 -3.79
C ALA A 79 -29.30 -6.52 -2.71
N GLY A 80 -29.80 -5.28 -2.65
CA GLY A 80 -30.77 -4.83 -1.65
C GLY A 80 -30.15 -4.35 -0.33
N ASP A 81 -28.84 -4.38 -0.17
CA ASP A 81 -28.18 -3.75 0.98
C ASP A 81 -28.30 -2.22 0.86
N ALA A 82 -28.90 -1.59 1.85
CA ALA A 82 -29.09 -0.13 1.89
C ALA A 82 -27.83 0.64 2.32
N ARG A 83 -26.81 -0.08 2.84
CA ARG A 83 -25.55 0.54 3.23
C ARG A 83 -24.73 0.94 2.02
N THR A 84 -23.75 1.80 2.24
CA THR A 84 -22.76 2.20 1.23
C THR A 84 -21.37 2.10 1.84
N VAL A 85 -20.35 1.87 1.03
CA VAL A 85 -18.96 2.00 1.47
C VAL A 85 -18.60 3.48 1.54
N LYS A 86 -18.21 3.95 2.71
CA LYS A 86 -17.86 5.37 2.97
C LYS A 86 -16.37 5.63 2.84
N ALA A 87 -15.56 4.69 3.28
CA ALA A 87 -14.12 4.84 3.23
C ALA A 87 -13.43 3.49 3.06
N VAL A 88 -12.20 3.52 2.58
CA VAL A 88 -11.29 2.38 2.57
C VAL A 88 -9.94 2.81 3.11
N THR A 89 -9.40 2.06 4.07
CA THR A 89 -8.05 2.23 4.58
C THR A 89 -7.18 1.09 4.09
N LEU A 90 -6.07 1.42 3.43
CA LEU A 90 -5.07 0.47 2.95
C LEU A 90 -3.88 0.46 3.93
N VAL A 91 -3.60 -0.71 4.51
CA VAL A 91 -2.54 -0.92 5.50
C VAL A 91 -1.56 -1.96 4.97
N ILE A 92 -0.27 -1.65 5.06
CA ILE A 92 0.84 -2.54 4.70
C ILE A 92 1.62 -2.80 5.97
N ASP A 93 1.44 -3.97 6.57
CA ASP A 93 1.74 -4.22 7.99
C ASP A 93 3.20 -3.94 8.38
N GLN A 94 4.15 -4.31 7.52
CA GLN A 94 5.59 -4.19 7.79
C GLN A 94 6.22 -2.92 7.17
N ASN A 95 5.42 -2.02 6.59
CA ASN A 95 5.97 -0.75 6.13
C ASN A 95 6.30 0.16 7.31
N PRO A 96 7.34 1.02 7.21
CA PRO A 96 7.70 1.97 8.27
C PRO A 96 6.56 2.92 8.69
N ALA A 97 5.66 3.25 7.74
CA ALA A 97 4.37 3.86 8.00
C ALA A 97 3.29 2.92 7.44
N PRO A 98 2.66 2.09 8.29
CA PRO A 98 1.78 1.02 7.83
C PRO A 98 0.55 1.50 7.06
N VAL A 99 -0.07 2.62 7.44
CA VAL A 99 -1.20 3.20 6.69
C VAL A 99 -0.67 3.81 5.40
N ALA A 100 -0.92 3.14 4.28
CA ALA A 100 -0.51 3.61 2.96
C ALA A 100 -1.39 4.75 2.46
N ALA A 101 -2.72 4.60 2.62
CA ALA A 101 -3.69 5.64 2.32
C ALA A 101 -5.04 5.35 2.99
N LYS A 102 -5.81 6.43 3.23
CA LYS A 102 -7.24 6.37 3.51
C LYS A 102 -7.98 7.06 2.37
N PHE A 103 -8.97 6.38 1.81
CA PHE A 103 -9.84 6.90 0.76
C PHE A 103 -11.23 7.18 1.34
N GLU A 104 -11.72 8.40 1.19
CA GLU A 104 -13.12 8.75 1.40
C GLU A 104 -13.85 8.67 0.05
N LEU A 105 -15.02 8.05 0.02
CA LEU A 105 -15.68 7.64 -1.23
C LEU A 105 -16.98 8.40 -1.45
N GLY A 106 -17.09 8.97 -2.62
CA GLY A 106 -18.35 9.48 -3.16
C GLY A 106 -19.21 8.39 -3.79
N PRO A 107 -20.40 8.75 -4.31
CA PRO A 107 -21.31 7.80 -4.91
C PRO A 107 -20.72 7.05 -6.12
N GLY A 108 -20.99 5.76 -6.22
CA GLY A 108 -20.63 4.92 -7.38
C GLY A 108 -19.15 4.52 -7.42
N VAL A 109 -18.37 4.79 -6.38
CA VAL A 109 -17.00 4.27 -6.28
C VAL A 109 -17.09 2.80 -5.89
N THR A 110 -16.83 1.92 -6.84
CA THR A 110 -16.81 0.46 -6.70
C THR A 110 -15.45 -0.14 -7.01
N MET A 111 -14.51 0.67 -7.50
CA MET A 111 -13.14 0.26 -7.78
C MET A 111 -12.18 1.42 -7.53
N ILE A 112 -11.06 1.11 -6.89
CA ILE A 112 -9.90 1.99 -6.75
C ILE A 112 -8.67 1.18 -7.11
N SER A 113 -7.83 1.70 -8.01
CA SER A 113 -6.55 1.10 -8.34
C SER A 113 -5.45 2.14 -8.20
N THR A 114 -4.36 1.79 -7.52
CA THR A 114 -3.21 2.66 -7.30
C THR A 114 -1.92 1.84 -7.26
N ARG A 115 -0.80 2.47 -6.93
CA ARG A 115 0.49 1.83 -6.75
C ARG A 115 1.07 2.20 -5.40
N VAL A 116 1.64 1.23 -4.72
CA VAL A 116 2.23 1.39 -3.39
C VAL A 116 3.67 0.89 -3.33
N ARG A 117 4.42 1.41 -2.38
CA ARG A 117 5.72 0.90 -1.97
C ARG A 117 5.51 -0.17 -0.91
N VAL A 118 6.25 -1.27 -1.02
CA VAL A 118 6.23 -2.36 -0.04
C VAL A 118 7.66 -2.63 0.40
N ASP A 119 7.93 -2.52 1.70
CA ASP A 119 9.29 -2.54 2.22
C ASP A 119 9.82 -3.95 2.52
N SER A 120 8.95 -4.87 2.90
CA SER A 120 9.31 -6.24 3.22
C SER A 120 8.18 -7.22 2.90
N TYR A 121 8.46 -8.51 3.01
CA TYR A 121 7.44 -9.58 2.93
C TYR A 121 6.39 -9.33 4.01
N THR A 122 5.13 -9.15 3.60
CA THR A 122 4.11 -8.63 4.52
C THR A 122 2.69 -9.01 4.10
N ASN A 123 1.79 -8.98 5.07
CA ASN A 123 0.37 -8.87 4.76
C ASN A 123 0.03 -7.42 4.38
N VAL A 124 -0.93 -7.30 3.50
CA VAL A 124 -1.59 -6.06 3.15
C VAL A 124 -3.06 -6.21 3.48
N HIS A 125 -3.61 -5.25 4.21
CA HIS A 125 -5.01 -5.23 4.61
C HIS A 125 -5.72 -4.05 3.95
N ALA A 126 -6.90 -4.30 3.40
CA ALA A 126 -7.81 -3.26 2.94
C ALA A 126 -9.07 -3.32 3.80
N VAL A 127 -9.36 -2.25 4.53
CA VAL A 127 -10.49 -2.17 5.45
C VAL A 127 -11.52 -1.21 4.91
N ALA A 128 -12.69 -1.73 4.56
CA ALA A 128 -13.85 -0.94 4.13
C ALA A 128 -14.70 -0.54 5.34
N GLU A 129 -15.02 0.73 5.45
CA GLU A 129 -15.97 1.26 6.43
C GLU A 129 -17.31 1.54 5.74
N LEU A 130 -18.38 0.92 6.25
CA LEU A 130 -19.73 1.10 5.73
C LEU A 130 -20.43 2.28 6.39
N SER A 131 -21.55 2.70 5.81
CA SER A 131 -22.35 3.84 6.30
C SER A 131 -22.96 3.63 7.69
N ASP A 132 -23.06 2.40 8.17
CA ASP A 132 -23.46 2.04 9.52
C ASP A 132 -22.29 1.99 10.53
N GLY A 133 -21.05 2.29 10.07
CA GLY A 133 -19.85 2.26 10.86
C GLY A 133 -19.21 0.88 11.01
N THR A 134 -19.74 -0.17 10.42
CA THR A 134 -19.11 -1.50 10.45
C THR A 134 -17.85 -1.53 9.59
N LEU A 135 -16.84 -2.31 10.01
CA LEU A 135 -15.58 -2.48 9.31
C LEU A 135 -15.47 -3.88 8.72
N HIS A 136 -15.06 -3.97 7.46
CA HIS A 136 -14.87 -5.23 6.74
C HIS A 136 -13.47 -5.28 6.16
N VAL A 137 -12.74 -6.39 6.35
CA VAL A 137 -11.33 -6.50 5.97
C VAL A 137 -11.10 -7.58 4.92
N ALA A 138 -10.34 -7.22 3.87
CA ALA A 138 -9.69 -8.16 2.97
C ALA A 138 -8.18 -8.14 3.22
N LYS A 139 -7.53 -9.31 3.09
CA LYS A 139 -6.10 -9.51 3.32
C LYS A 139 -5.45 -10.24 2.16
N THR A 140 -4.25 -9.83 1.81
CA THR A 140 -3.38 -10.51 0.82
C THR A 140 -1.94 -10.47 1.31
N PHE A 141 -1.19 -11.55 1.10
CA PHE A 141 0.24 -11.60 1.39
C PHE A 141 1.05 -11.29 0.14
N ILE A 142 2.08 -10.45 0.26
CA ILE A 142 2.99 -10.11 -0.83
C ILE A 142 4.45 -10.35 -0.45
N LYS A 143 5.23 -10.82 -1.43
CA LYS A 143 6.69 -10.91 -1.36
C LYS A 143 7.30 -9.72 -2.09
N ALA A 144 7.79 -8.75 -1.33
CA ALA A 144 8.48 -7.56 -1.82
C ALA A 144 9.56 -7.15 -0.83
N SER A 145 10.55 -6.37 -1.25
CA SER A 145 11.60 -5.89 -0.35
C SER A 145 12.19 -4.57 -0.83
N GLY A 146 12.41 -3.62 0.10
CA GLY A 146 13.14 -2.38 -0.13
C GLY A 146 12.39 -1.31 -0.91
N GLY A 147 11.06 -1.42 -1.06
CA GLY A 147 10.30 -0.46 -1.85
C GLY A 147 10.29 0.96 -1.27
N CYS A 148 10.36 1.11 0.05
CA CYS A 148 10.39 2.41 0.71
C CYS A 148 11.76 3.10 0.60
N SER A 149 12.84 2.34 0.48
CA SER A 149 14.21 2.86 0.32
C SER A 149 14.68 2.89 -1.14
N ALA A 150 13.89 2.39 -2.09
CA ALA A 150 14.24 2.40 -3.50
C ALA A 150 14.47 3.83 -4.01
N PRO A 151 15.55 4.08 -4.79
CA PRO A 151 15.80 5.39 -5.37
C PRO A 151 14.61 5.89 -6.20
N ALA A 152 14.43 7.20 -6.29
CA ALA A 152 13.46 7.79 -7.21
C ALA A 152 13.84 7.44 -8.66
N ALA A 153 12.85 7.16 -9.51
CA ALA A 153 13.08 6.83 -10.91
C ALA A 153 13.58 8.05 -11.72
N LYS A 154 13.24 9.27 -11.27
CA LYS A 154 13.65 10.53 -11.91
C LYS A 154 14.73 11.23 -11.11
N ASN A 155 15.55 12.01 -11.81
CA ASN A 155 16.44 12.93 -11.12
C ASN A 155 15.65 14.09 -10.49
N ALA A 156 16.22 14.72 -9.44
CA ALA A 156 15.55 15.76 -8.68
C ALA A 156 15.19 17.01 -9.53
N ASP A 157 15.95 17.32 -10.56
CA ASP A 157 15.72 18.50 -11.40
C ASP A 157 14.55 18.28 -12.38
N GLU A 158 14.45 17.09 -12.97
CA GLU A 158 13.28 16.71 -13.79
C GLU A 158 12.00 16.68 -12.95
N ALA A 159 12.09 16.19 -11.72
CA ALA A 159 10.95 16.16 -10.81
C ALA A 159 10.44 17.57 -10.48
N LYS A 160 11.36 18.55 -10.28
CA LYS A 160 11.00 19.96 -10.01
C LYS A 160 10.26 20.62 -11.16
N VAL A 161 10.67 20.39 -12.40
CA VAL A 161 10.07 21.01 -13.60
C VAL A 161 8.63 20.57 -13.81
N THR A 162 8.30 19.34 -13.42
CA THR A 162 6.96 18.76 -13.64
C THR A 162 6.13 18.67 -12.37
N LEU A 163 6.65 19.16 -11.24
CA LEU A 163 5.99 19.05 -9.93
C LEU A 163 4.56 19.58 -9.98
N GLY A 164 3.63 18.79 -9.49
CA GLY A 164 2.22 19.12 -9.40
C GLY A 164 1.44 19.11 -10.72
N GLN A 165 2.08 18.84 -11.84
CA GLN A 165 1.33 18.68 -13.10
C GLN A 165 0.36 17.51 -12.98
N MET A 166 -0.91 17.78 -13.31
CA MET A 166 -1.98 16.80 -13.23
C MET A 166 -2.46 16.42 -14.61
N ARG A 167 -2.82 15.15 -14.76
CA ARG A 167 -3.50 14.62 -15.95
C ARG A 167 -4.67 13.75 -15.52
N LEU A 168 -5.85 14.06 -16.02
CA LEU A 168 -7.03 13.22 -15.89
C LEU A 168 -7.28 12.50 -17.21
N ARG A 169 -7.42 11.17 -17.14
CA ARG A 169 -7.90 10.34 -18.24
C ARG A 169 -9.28 9.82 -17.90
N GLN A 170 -10.23 9.97 -18.77
CA GLN A 170 -11.57 9.42 -18.66
C GLN A 170 -11.68 8.21 -19.60
N PHE A 171 -12.34 7.16 -19.13
CA PHE A 171 -12.52 5.93 -19.89
C PHE A 171 -13.98 5.83 -20.30
N ALA A 172 -14.26 6.21 -21.55
CA ALA A 172 -15.60 6.06 -22.12
C ALA A 172 -15.93 4.59 -22.34
N LYS A 173 -17.08 4.13 -21.86
CA LYS A 173 -17.65 2.84 -22.24
C LYS A 173 -18.91 3.10 -23.05
N PRO A 174 -19.10 2.46 -24.23
CA PRO A 174 -20.26 2.69 -25.09
C PRO A 174 -21.61 2.47 -24.39
N GLU A 175 -21.63 1.59 -23.38
CA GLU A 175 -22.82 1.23 -22.60
C GLU A 175 -23.23 2.28 -21.56
N GLN A 176 -22.42 3.35 -21.36
CA GLN A 176 -22.58 4.33 -20.28
C GLN A 176 -23.10 5.68 -20.78
N ALA A 177 -24.01 5.67 -21.77
CA ALA A 177 -24.53 6.89 -22.44
C ALA A 177 -25.29 7.87 -21.51
N SER A 178 -25.50 7.54 -20.22
CA SER A 178 -26.22 8.39 -19.27
C SER A 178 -25.31 9.41 -18.60
N ALA A 179 -25.78 10.65 -18.45
CA ALA A 179 -25.09 11.71 -17.71
C ALA A 179 -24.88 11.35 -16.22
N THR A 180 -25.71 10.47 -15.68
CA THR A 180 -25.72 10.01 -14.28
C THR A 180 -25.29 8.55 -14.14
N GLY A 181 -24.86 7.90 -15.23
CA GLY A 181 -24.41 6.51 -15.22
C GLY A 181 -23.03 6.31 -14.58
N PRO A 182 -22.63 5.03 -14.39
CA PRO A 182 -21.29 4.71 -13.88
C PRO A 182 -20.22 5.18 -14.86
N ARG A 183 -19.17 5.76 -14.33
CA ARG A 183 -18.02 6.30 -15.05
C ARG A 183 -16.73 5.77 -14.49
N GLU A 184 -15.66 5.89 -15.27
CA GLU A 184 -14.32 5.49 -14.84
C GLU A 184 -13.32 6.56 -15.27
N ALA A 185 -12.43 6.94 -14.34
CA ALA A 185 -11.38 7.92 -14.61
C ALA A 185 -10.09 7.54 -13.90
N GLN A 186 -9.00 8.18 -14.30
CA GLN A 186 -7.68 8.04 -13.71
C GLN A 186 -7.06 9.42 -13.58
N ILE A 187 -6.71 9.80 -12.35
CA ILE A 187 -5.92 10.99 -12.06
C ILE A 187 -4.46 10.60 -11.88
N MET A 188 -3.56 11.37 -12.44
CA MET A 188 -2.12 11.27 -12.25
C MET A 188 -1.59 12.62 -11.80
N VAL A 189 -0.77 12.62 -10.77
CA VAL A 189 -0.10 13.81 -10.23
C VAL A 189 1.40 13.59 -10.36
N ARG A 190 2.13 14.50 -10.99
CA ARG A 190 3.59 14.47 -11.05
C ARG A 190 4.16 14.90 -9.72
N HIS A 191 4.73 13.96 -8.99
CA HIS A 191 5.32 14.19 -7.68
C HIS A 191 6.32 13.09 -7.34
N PRO A 192 7.50 13.40 -6.80
CA PRO A 192 8.50 12.39 -6.47
C PRO A 192 8.05 11.43 -5.38
N ASN A 193 7.12 11.83 -4.52
CA ASN A 193 6.65 11.03 -3.38
C ASN A 193 7.80 10.35 -2.63
N ASN A 194 8.77 11.17 -2.22
CA ASN A 194 9.90 10.68 -1.44
C ASN A 194 9.42 10.17 -0.09
N SER A 195 9.86 8.97 0.26
CA SER A 195 9.47 8.30 1.52
C SER A 195 10.22 8.81 2.76
N GLY A 196 11.34 9.50 2.60
CA GLY A 196 12.26 9.82 3.71
C GLY A 196 13.30 8.74 3.99
N LEU A 197 13.19 7.58 3.35
CA LEU A 197 14.07 6.42 3.56
C LEU A 197 15.01 6.17 2.37
N GLN A 198 14.88 6.98 1.34
CA GLN A 198 15.72 6.94 0.14
C GLN A 198 17.04 7.65 0.41
N MET A 199 18.14 7.00 0.07
CA MET A 199 19.48 7.56 0.22
C MET A 199 20.02 8.01 -1.14
N ASP A 200 20.47 9.26 -1.23
CA ASP A 200 21.23 9.75 -2.36
C ASP A 200 22.58 9.03 -2.42
N GLN A 201 22.87 8.40 -3.55
CA GLN A 201 24.05 7.54 -3.72
C GLN A 201 25.38 8.32 -3.77
N ILE A 202 25.33 9.60 -4.07
CA ILE A 202 26.51 10.47 -4.17
C ILE A 202 26.82 11.09 -2.80
N THR A 203 25.85 11.78 -2.23
CA THR A 203 26.01 12.51 -0.98
C THR A 203 25.91 11.61 0.27
N ARG A 204 25.33 10.41 0.13
CA ARG A 204 25.03 9.48 1.24
C ARG A 204 24.07 10.05 2.28
N LEU A 205 23.34 11.10 1.95
CA LEU A 205 22.31 11.68 2.80
C LEU A 205 20.94 11.10 2.44
N TYR A 206 20.07 10.99 3.44
CA TYR A 206 18.68 10.64 3.20
C TYR A 206 17.93 11.80 2.55
N THR A 207 17.15 11.48 1.51
CA THR A 207 16.23 12.43 0.90
C THR A 207 15.06 12.66 1.86
N PRO A 208 14.73 13.89 2.26
CA PRO A 208 13.60 14.17 3.15
C PRO A 208 12.29 13.61 2.60
N ALA A 209 11.39 13.20 3.50
CA ALA A 209 10.04 12.80 3.10
C ALA A 209 9.32 14.00 2.46
N PHE A 210 8.82 13.78 1.25
CA PHE A 210 8.12 14.81 0.47
C PHE A 210 7.12 14.11 -0.46
N PHE A 211 5.82 14.19 -0.14
CA PHE A 211 4.79 13.40 -0.81
C PHE A 211 3.43 14.13 -0.83
N VAL A 212 2.57 13.74 -1.75
CA VAL A 212 1.18 14.18 -1.81
C VAL A 212 0.44 13.58 -0.62
N ARG A 213 0.06 14.43 0.32
CA ARG A 213 -0.70 14.07 1.51
C ARG A 213 -2.19 14.01 1.22
N ASP A 214 -2.74 15.06 0.64
CA ASP A 214 -4.16 15.14 0.32
C ASP A 214 -4.36 15.17 -1.21
N LEU A 215 -5.32 14.40 -1.70
CA LEU A 215 -5.78 14.48 -3.07
C LEU A 215 -7.30 14.32 -3.09
N GLY A 216 -8.02 15.35 -3.52
CA GLY A 216 -9.47 15.34 -3.67
C GLY A 216 -9.89 15.48 -5.13
N LEU A 217 -11.00 14.83 -5.49
CA LEU A 217 -11.66 14.95 -6.79
C LEU A 217 -13.15 15.21 -6.59
N TRP A 218 -13.69 16.12 -7.39
CA TRP A 218 -15.11 16.50 -7.37
C TRP A 218 -15.65 16.53 -8.79
N GLN A 219 -16.93 16.19 -8.93
CA GLN A 219 -17.71 16.51 -10.12
C GLN A 219 -18.71 17.61 -9.76
N GLY A 220 -18.51 18.83 -10.28
CA GLY A 220 -19.16 20.02 -9.72
C GLY A 220 -18.79 20.14 -8.23
N ASP A 221 -19.79 20.22 -7.34
CA ASP A 221 -19.59 20.32 -5.89
C ASP A 221 -19.63 18.96 -5.16
N GLN A 222 -19.92 17.87 -5.87
CA GLN A 222 -20.01 16.55 -5.28
C GLN A 222 -18.65 15.89 -5.21
N LEU A 223 -18.26 15.44 -4.01
CA LEU A 223 -17.06 14.62 -3.82
C LEU A 223 -17.19 13.31 -4.61
N VAL A 224 -16.18 13.03 -5.42
CA VAL A 224 -16.00 11.74 -6.09
C VAL A 224 -15.10 10.84 -5.26
N LEU A 225 -13.93 11.32 -4.89
CA LEU A 225 -12.92 10.58 -4.12
C LEU A 225 -12.03 11.58 -3.39
N LYS A 226 -11.67 11.27 -2.14
CA LYS A 226 -10.56 11.93 -1.45
C LYS A 226 -9.59 10.89 -0.94
N MET A 227 -8.30 11.15 -1.08
CA MET A 227 -7.22 10.35 -0.53
C MET A 227 -6.45 11.17 0.52
N ASP A 228 -6.25 10.59 1.68
CA ASP A 228 -5.22 10.96 2.65
C ASP A 228 -4.09 9.93 2.49
N GLY A 229 -2.98 10.36 1.92
CA GLY A 229 -1.88 9.51 1.48
C GLY A 229 -0.68 9.57 2.42
N GLY A 230 0.04 8.46 2.52
CA GLY A 230 1.29 8.33 3.25
C GLY A 230 2.50 8.11 2.34
N ILE A 231 3.66 7.92 2.96
CA ILE A 231 4.94 7.65 2.28
C ILE A 231 4.93 6.35 1.46
N SER A 232 3.96 5.47 1.71
CA SER A 232 3.79 4.21 0.99
C SER A 232 3.09 4.36 -0.37
N ILE A 233 2.54 5.53 -0.70
CA ILE A 233 2.08 5.82 -2.06
C ILE A 233 3.29 6.03 -2.98
N SER A 234 3.31 5.32 -4.11
CA SER A 234 4.43 5.36 -5.06
C SER A 234 4.64 6.74 -5.67
N GLU A 235 5.82 6.94 -6.26
CA GLU A 235 6.15 8.08 -7.12
C GLU A 235 5.08 8.30 -8.20
N ASP A 236 4.83 9.54 -8.56
CA ASP A 236 3.78 9.96 -9.51
C ASP A 236 2.42 9.31 -9.13
N PRO A 237 1.80 9.73 -8.01
CA PRO A 237 0.52 9.19 -7.58
C PRO A 237 -0.47 9.04 -8.72
N ASN A 238 -0.99 7.83 -8.84
CA ASN A 238 -1.83 7.42 -9.95
C ASN A 238 -3.02 6.65 -9.39
N ILE A 239 -4.21 7.22 -9.48
CA ILE A 239 -5.41 6.62 -8.92
C ILE A 239 -6.43 6.49 -10.04
N ARG A 240 -6.81 5.25 -10.34
CA ARG A 240 -7.90 4.90 -11.24
C ARG A 240 -9.11 4.48 -10.39
N PHE A 241 -10.28 4.97 -10.73
CA PHE A 241 -11.48 4.77 -9.91
C PHE A 241 -12.74 4.81 -10.77
N THR A 242 -13.80 4.15 -10.26
CA THR A 242 -15.15 4.32 -10.78
C THR A 242 -15.91 5.38 -9.99
N TYR A 243 -16.93 5.98 -10.55
CA TYR A 243 -17.82 6.92 -9.88
C TYR A 243 -19.18 7.01 -10.57
N ALA A 244 -20.21 7.47 -9.88
CA ALA A 244 -21.49 7.80 -10.49
C ALA A 244 -21.46 9.24 -10.99
N GLY A 245 -21.76 9.44 -12.29
CA GLY A 245 -21.96 10.79 -12.83
C GLY A 245 -23.14 11.49 -12.16
N ASN A 246 -23.07 12.81 -11.99
CA ASN A 246 -24.13 13.63 -11.39
C ASN A 246 -24.69 14.70 -12.37
N GLY A 247 -24.26 14.67 -13.63
CA GLY A 247 -24.69 15.61 -14.66
C GLY A 247 -23.90 16.92 -14.73
N ALA A 248 -23.07 17.24 -13.71
CA ALA A 248 -22.17 18.39 -13.78
C ALA A 248 -21.12 18.20 -14.89
N LYS A 249 -20.70 19.31 -15.50
CA LYS A 249 -19.90 19.31 -16.73
C LYS A 249 -18.39 19.29 -16.50
N THR A 250 -17.94 19.44 -15.25
CA THR A 250 -16.53 19.55 -14.90
C THR A 250 -16.14 18.54 -13.82
N LEU A 251 -14.93 18.00 -13.96
CA LEU A 251 -14.19 17.29 -12.91
C LEU A 251 -13.07 18.21 -12.46
N ARG A 252 -12.96 18.42 -11.15
CA ARG A 252 -11.91 19.20 -10.51
C ARG A 252 -11.10 18.31 -9.58
N ALA A 253 -9.79 18.49 -9.60
CA ALA A 253 -8.88 17.88 -8.62
C ALA A 253 -8.08 18.94 -7.88
N GLU A 254 -7.79 18.66 -6.62
CA GLU A 254 -6.89 19.44 -5.78
C GLU A 254 -5.97 18.47 -5.03
N ALA A 255 -4.66 18.73 -5.07
CA ALA A 255 -3.68 18.01 -4.28
C ALA A 255 -2.88 18.96 -3.39
N VAL A 256 -2.51 18.49 -2.20
CA VAL A 256 -1.65 19.20 -1.25
C VAL A 256 -0.54 18.24 -0.84
N ASP A 257 0.71 18.68 -0.93
CA ASP A 257 1.86 17.93 -0.46
C ASP A 257 2.24 18.27 0.99
N THR A 258 3.26 17.59 1.49
CA THR A 258 3.76 17.77 2.87
C THR A 258 4.44 19.12 3.09
N ASP A 259 4.89 19.81 2.03
CA ASP A 259 5.47 21.16 2.12
C ASP A 259 4.40 22.26 2.00
N GLY A 260 3.14 21.85 1.79
CA GLY A 260 1.99 22.76 1.71
C GLY A 260 1.74 23.34 0.31
N HIS A 261 2.44 22.86 -0.73
CA HIS A 261 2.12 23.26 -2.08
C HIS A 261 0.74 22.74 -2.48
N ARG A 262 -0.02 23.60 -3.16
CA ARG A 262 -1.35 23.27 -3.68
C ARG A 262 -1.30 23.19 -5.19
N PHE A 263 -1.81 22.09 -5.72
CA PHE A 263 -1.92 21.83 -7.14
C PHE A 263 -3.38 21.63 -7.50
N THR A 264 -3.84 22.21 -8.58
CA THR A 264 -5.23 22.11 -9.03
C THR A 264 -5.29 21.75 -10.50
N GLY A 265 -6.36 21.05 -10.87
CA GLY A 265 -6.66 20.74 -12.27
C GLY A 265 -8.17 20.70 -12.47
N GLU A 266 -8.62 21.11 -13.66
CA GLU A 266 -10.03 21.06 -14.05
C GLU A 266 -10.15 20.56 -15.49
N TRP A 267 -11.10 19.67 -15.71
CA TRP A 267 -11.34 19.03 -17.01
C TRP A 267 -12.82 18.95 -17.29
N PRO A 268 -13.22 19.12 -18.56
CA PRO A 268 -14.60 18.82 -18.95
C PRO A 268 -14.90 17.34 -18.73
N VAL A 269 -16.13 17.05 -18.32
CA VAL A 269 -16.63 15.67 -18.31
C VAL A 269 -16.86 15.25 -19.76
N GLU A 270 -16.12 14.24 -20.21
CA GLU A 270 -16.28 13.72 -21.56
C GLU A 270 -17.68 13.14 -21.77
N PRO A 271 -18.35 13.42 -22.91
CA PRO A 271 -19.62 12.76 -23.22
C PRO A 271 -19.43 11.25 -23.25
N SER A 272 -20.37 10.51 -22.69
CA SER A 272 -20.39 9.05 -22.79
C SER A 272 -20.72 8.69 -24.23
N GLY A 273 -19.74 8.20 -25.00
CA GLY A 273 -19.93 7.62 -26.34
C GLY A 273 -20.01 8.67 -27.48
N MET A 274 -18.89 8.97 -28.08
CA MET A 274 -18.73 9.10 -29.54
C MET A 274 -17.81 7.97 -30.02
#